data_f218a1386822c4b86273e79653b5fe89
#
_entry.id   f218a1386822c4b86273e79653b5fe89
#
_cell.length_a   1.000
_cell.length_b   1.000
_cell.length_c   1.000
_cell.angle_alpha   90.00
_cell.angle_beta   90.00
_cell.angle_gamma   90.00
#
_symmetry.space_group_name_H-M   'P 1'
#
loop_
_entity.id
_entity.type
_entity.pdbx_description
1 polymer ?
#
loop_
_entity_poly.entity_id
_entity_poly.type
_entity_poly.pdbx_seq_one_letter_code
_entity_poly.pdbx_strand_id
1 'polypeptide(L)'
;VNEAALFAGRRHKIKVHQSDFEDAKDKIYMGPERRSMVMHEDEKRATAYHESGHAIVAESLEGTDPVHKVTIMPRGRALGLTWQLPERDRISMYKDQMLNQISILFGGRIAEDLFVGRISTGASNDFERATQIAREMVTRYGMSDKMGPMVYGENESEVFLGRAVTHSQNVSEHTMQQVDAEIRRILDEQYAVARQI
;
A
#
# COMPACT_ATOMS: atom_id res chain seq x y z
N VAL A 1 2.59 11.07 22.92
CA VAL A 1 2.22 11.64 24.24
C VAL A 1 1.50 12.96 24.09
N ASN A 2 2.05 13.98 23.39
CA ASN A 2 1.41 15.29 23.27
C ASN A 2 0.02 15.23 22.64
N GLU A 3 -0.16 14.51 21.53
CA GLU A 3 -1.48 14.34 20.89
C GLU A 3 -2.49 13.66 21.83
N ALA A 4 -2.08 12.65 22.59
CA ALA A 4 -2.93 11.99 23.55
C ALA A 4 -3.41 12.94 24.67
N ALA A 5 -2.51 13.81 25.16
CA ALA A 5 -2.86 14.84 26.13
C ALA A 5 -3.84 15.86 25.55
N LEU A 6 -3.68 16.25 24.28
CA LEU A 6 -4.63 17.13 23.59
C LEU A 6 -6.01 16.48 23.42
N PHE A 7 -6.08 15.18 23.11
CA PHE A 7 -7.36 14.44 23.09
C PHE A 7 -8.04 14.39 24.45
N ALA A 8 -7.28 14.08 25.50
CA ALA A 8 -7.81 14.10 26.87
C ALA A 8 -8.33 15.48 27.28
N GLY A 9 -7.57 16.54 26.98
CA GLY A 9 -7.98 17.93 27.26
C GLY A 9 -9.24 18.34 26.51
N ARG A 10 -9.37 18.01 25.22
CA ARG A 10 -10.59 18.27 24.43
C ARG A 10 -11.82 17.54 24.97
N ARG A 11 -11.64 16.43 25.65
CA ARG A 11 -12.68 15.62 26.29
C ARG A 11 -12.89 15.99 27.76
N HIS A 12 -12.26 17.04 28.23
CA HIS A 12 -12.31 17.49 29.63
C HIS A 12 -11.93 16.41 30.65
N LYS A 13 -11.02 15.49 30.27
CA LYS A 13 -10.51 14.46 31.15
C LYS A 13 -9.40 15.00 32.05
N ILE A 14 -9.36 14.53 33.31
CA ILE A 14 -8.31 14.90 34.27
C ILE A 14 -7.03 14.09 34.04
N LYS A 15 -7.12 12.91 33.43
CA LYS A 15 -6.02 12.00 33.16
C LYS A 15 -6.06 11.53 31.71
N VAL A 16 -4.90 11.23 31.13
CA VAL A 16 -4.77 10.58 29.83
C VAL A 16 -5.02 9.10 30.02
N HIS A 17 -5.92 8.54 29.20
CA HIS A 17 -6.28 7.11 29.20
C HIS A 17 -5.70 6.43 27.95
N GLN A 18 -5.66 5.09 27.96
CA GLN A 18 -5.18 4.29 26.82
C GLN A 18 -5.94 4.64 25.53
N SER A 19 -7.25 4.91 25.62
CA SER A 19 -8.04 5.33 24.45
C SER A 19 -7.57 6.64 23.82
N ASP A 20 -7.00 7.56 24.60
CA ASP A 20 -6.47 8.82 24.08
C ASP A 20 -5.14 8.61 23.34
N PHE A 21 -4.35 7.60 23.77
CA PHE A 21 -3.14 7.16 23.05
C PHE A 21 -3.49 6.46 21.73
N GLU A 22 -4.51 5.60 21.72
CA GLU A 22 -5.00 4.94 20.50
C GLU A 22 -5.50 5.97 19.48
N ASP A 23 -6.33 6.93 19.91
CA ASP A 23 -6.80 8.01 19.04
C ASP A 23 -5.65 8.89 18.53
N ALA A 24 -4.64 9.14 19.36
CA ALA A 24 -3.45 9.88 18.97
C ALA A 24 -2.60 9.11 17.94
N LYS A 25 -2.44 7.81 18.15
CA LYS A 25 -1.77 6.91 17.20
C LYS A 25 -2.49 6.93 15.86
N ASP A 26 -3.80 6.73 15.86
CA ASP A 26 -4.64 6.77 14.67
C ASP A 26 -4.48 8.10 13.90
N LYS A 27 -4.53 9.22 14.60
CA LYS A 27 -4.35 10.55 13.99
C LYS A 27 -2.97 10.74 13.36
N ILE A 28 -1.92 10.24 14.02
CA ILE A 28 -0.54 10.40 13.55
C ILE A 28 -0.28 9.54 12.31
N TYR A 29 -0.69 8.27 12.33
CA TYR A 29 -0.42 7.33 11.25
C TYR A 29 -1.40 7.42 10.09
N MET A 30 -2.69 7.61 10.37
CA MET A 30 -3.76 7.60 9.36
C MET A 30 -4.25 9.01 8.99
N GLY A 31 -3.81 10.04 9.71
CA GLY A 31 -4.30 11.41 9.54
C GLY A 31 -5.61 11.69 10.28
N PRO A 32 -6.05 12.97 10.29
CA PRO A 32 -7.28 13.38 10.97
C PRO A 32 -8.53 12.81 10.29
N GLU A 33 -9.52 12.44 11.09
CA GLU A 33 -10.85 12.02 10.61
C GLU A 33 -11.57 13.17 9.90
N ARG A 34 -12.17 12.87 8.75
CA ARG A 34 -13.02 13.82 8.01
C ARG A 34 -14.49 13.56 8.30
N ARG A 35 -14.92 13.81 9.54
CA ARG A 35 -16.30 13.57 10.02
C ARG A 35 -17.37 14.37 9.30
N SER A 36 -17.01 15.50 8.69
CA SER A 36 -17.93 16.33 7.91
C SER A 36 -18.18 15.83 6.49
N MET A 37 -17.44 14.81 6.03
CA MET A 37 -17.63 14.23 4.72
C MET A 37 -18.82 13.28 4.73
N VAL A 38 -19.84 13.60 3.95
CA VAL A 38 -21.02 12.77 3.79
C VAL A 38 -20.78 11.86 2.58
N MET A 39 -20.70 10.56 2.82
CA MET A 39 -20.63 9.54 1.79
C MET A 39 -22.01 8.95 1.55
N HIS A 40 -22.36 8.69 0.29
CA HIS A 40 -23.56 7.93 -0.05
C HIS A 40 -23.44 6.47 0.42
N GLU A 41 -24.57 5.80 0.67
CA GLU A 41 -24.57 4.41 1.16
C GLU A 41 -23.88 3.45 0.18
N ASP A 42 -24.03 3.66 -1.12
CA ASP A 42 -23.34 2.86 -2.13
C ASP A 42 -21.83 3.03 -2.07
N GLU A 43 -21.33 4.25 -1.82
CA GLU A 43 -19.91 4.54 -1.66
C GLU A 43 -19.36 3.92 -0.37
N LYS A 44 -20.11 4.02 0.73
CA LYS A 44 -19.73 3.37 2.00
C LYS A 44 -19.63 1.86 1.82
N ARG A 45 -20.61 1.27 1.13
CA ARG A 45 -20.63 -0.16 0.84
C ARG A 45 -19.45 -0.57 -0.02
N ALA A 46 -19.20 0.14 -1.12
CA ALA A 46 -18.07 -0.13 -2.01
C ALA A 46 -16.73 -0.01 -1.26
N THR A 47 -16.55 1.05 -0.46
CA THR A 47 -15.37 1.24 0.38
C THR A 47 -15.22 0.11 1.40
N ALA A 48 -16.32 -0.33 2.04
CA ALA A 48 -16.26 -1.41 3.01
C ALA A 48 -15.81 -2.74 2.39
N TYR A 49 -16.29 -3.08 1.20
CA TYR A 49 -15.82 -4.26 0.47
C TYR A 49 -14.37 -4.11 0.05
N HIS A 50 -13.97 -2.96 -0.45
CA HIS A 50 -12.59 -2.65 -0.85
C HIS A 50 -11.61 -2.89 0.32
N GLU A 51 -11.86 -2.24 1.46
CA GLU A 51 -10.98 -2.38 2.64
C GLU A 51 -11.02 -3.80 3.24
N SER A 52 -12.19 -4.44 3.20
CA SER A 52 -12.29 -5.85 3.63
C SER A 52 -11.51 -6.78 2.71
N GLY A 53 -11.44 -6.49 1.41
CA GLY A 53 -10.63 -7.25 0.46
C GLY A 53 -9.15 -7.22 0.82
N HIS A 54 -8.59 -6.04 1.15
CA HIS A 54 -7.22 -5.93 1.64
C HIS A 54 -7.01 -6.74 2.92
N ALA A 55 -7.94 -6.63 3.88
CA ALA A 55 -7.84 -7.31 5.15
C ALA A 55 -7.89 -8.85 5.01
N ILE A 56 -8.81 -9.37 4.20
CA ILE A 56 -8.96 -10.82 3.97
C ILE A 56 -7.70 -11.39 3.32
N VAL A 57 -7.17 -10.74 2.30
CA VAL A 57 -5.94 -11.19 1.64
C VAL A 57 -4.76 -11.15 2.63
N ALA A 58 -4.64 -10.07 3.43
CA ALA A 58 -3.59 -9.95 4.41
C ALA A 58 -3.62 -11.06 5.47
N GLU A 59 -4.79 -11.37 6.01
CA GLU A 59 -4.95 -12.42 7.04
C GLU A 59 -4.86 -13.84 6.49
N SER A 60 -4.99 -14.01 5.16
CA SER A 60 -4.92 -15.33 4.51
C SER A 60 -3.49 -15.72 4.07
N LEU A 61 -2.58 -14.76 4.00
CA LEU A 61 -1.20 -14.99 3.55
C LEU A 61 -0.24 -15.10 4.74
N GLU A 62 0.62 -16.10 4.72
CA GLU A 62 1.62 -16.29 5.76
C GLU A 62 2.73 -15.23 5.68
N GLY A 63 3.24 -14.80 6.84
CA GLY A 63 4.38 -13.87 6.92
C GLY A 63 4.03 -12.41 6.65
N THR A 64 2.75 -12.07 6.59
CA THR A 64 2.25 -10.70 6.52
C THR A 64 2.18 -10.06 7.91
N ASP A 65 2.15 -8.74 7.95
CA ASP A 65 1.88 -8.02 9.19
C ASP A 65 0.40 -8.14 9.56
N PRO A 66 0.07 -8.30 10.85
CA PRO A 66 -1.32 -8.44 11.29
C PRO A 66 -2.14 -7.19 10.96
N VAL A 67 -3.39 -7.39 10.58
CA VAL A 67 -4.33 -6.30 10.38
C VAL A 67 -4.69 -5.70 11.73
N HIS A 68 -4.28 -4.46 11.93
CA HIS A 68 -4.55 -3.73 13.16
C HIS A 68 -5.90 -3.04 13.14
N LYS A 69 -6.29 -2.48 12.00
CA LYS A 69 -7.54 -1.72 11.87
C LYS A 69 -8.03 -1.69 10.43
N VAL A 70 -9.33 -1.86 10.28
CA VAL A 70 -10.07 -1.61 9.03
C VAL A 70 -11.13 -0.56 9.31
N THR A 71 -11.24 0.45 8.46
CA THR A 71 -12.21 1.54 8.67
C THR A 71 -12.65 2.13 7.33
N ILE A 72 -13.92 2.53 7.29
CA ILE A 72 -14.49 3.33 6.20
C ILE A 72 -14.62 4.81 6.60
N MET A 73 -14.04 5.20 7.75
CA MET A 73 -14.00 6.61 8.15
C MET A 73 -12.99 7.34 7.28
N PRO A 74 -13.43 8.34 6.50
CA PRO A 74 -12.52 9.09 5.64
C PRO A 74 -11.41 9.79 6.43
N ARG A 75 -10.17 9.62 5.96
CA ARG A 75 -8.98 10.25 6.55
C ARG A 75 -8.08 10.80 5.45
N GLY A 76 -7.67 12.05 5.56
CA GLY A 76 -6.87 12.69 4.53
C GLY A 76 -7.55 12.64 3.16
N ARG A 77 -6.97 11.95 2.19
CA ARG A 77 -7.54 11.72 0.84
C ARG A 77 -8.22 10.35 0.70
N ALA A 78 -8.02 9.45 1.65
CA ALA A 78 -8.59 8.10 1.61
C ALA A 78 -10.03 8.10 2.14
N LEU A 79 -10.91 7.32 1.49
CA LEU A 79 -12.30 7.11 1.90
C LEU A 79 -12.41 6.01 2.96
N GLY A 80 -11.47 5.07 2.94
CA GLY A 80 -11.28 4.02 3.92
C GLY A 80 -9.81 3.73 4.12
N LEU A 81 -9.49 2.80 5.01
CA LEU A 81 -8.12 2.39 5.27
C LEU A 81 -8.10 1.01 5.92
N THR A 82 -7.25 0.14 5.38
CA THR A 82 -6.80 -1.10 6.03
C THR A 82 -5.38 -0.91 6.51
N TRP A 83 -5.18 -0.94 7.81
CA TRP A 83 -3.89 -0.70 8.43
C TRP A 83 -3.33 -1.95 9.06
N GLN A 84 -2.17 -2.35 8.55
CA GLN A 84 -1.33 -3.40 9.12
C GLN A 84 -0.28 -2.77 10.03
N LEU A 85 -0.05 -3.36 11.18
CA LEU A 85 0.93 -2.87 12.15
C LEU A 85 2.03 -3.92 12.32
N PRO A 86 3.27 -3.62 11.91
CA PRO A 86 4.39 -4.51 12.12
C PRO A 86 4.58 -4.82 13.61
N GLU A 87 4.74 -6.10 13.95
CA GLU A 87 5.02 -6.52 15.34
C GLU A 87 6.43 -6.15 15.81
N ARG A 88 7.32 -5.89 14.87
CA ARG A 88 8.73 -5.54 15.14
C ARG A 88 9.27 -4.62 14.05
N ASP A 89 10.27 -3.85 14.37
CA ASP A 89 11.00 -3.05 13.39
C ASP A 89 11.67 -3.95 12.36
N ARG A 90 11.49 -3.62 11.08
CA ARG A 90 12.09 -4.33 9.96
C ARG A 90 13.07 -3.42 9.25
N ILE A 91 14.28 -3.92 9.06
CA ILE A 91 15.33 -3.23 8.30
C ILE A 91 15.32 -3.67 6.83
N SER A 92 14.81 -4.87 6.55
CA SER A 92 14.74 -5.47 5.22
C SER A 92 13.45 -6.26 5.03
N MET A 93 13.06 -6.46 3.77
CA MET A 93 11.93 -7.30 3.37
C MET A 93 12.42 -8.44 2.50
N TYR A 94 11.85 -9.61 2.69
CA TYR A 94 12.09 -10.79 1.85
C TYR A 94 11.22 -10.75 0.58
N LYS A 95 11.62 -11.52 -0.44
CA LYS A 95 10.91 -11.61 -1.74
C LYS A 95 9.44 -12.02 -1.57
N ASP A 96 9.18 -13.03 -0.76
CA ASP A 96 7.82 -13.52 -0.44
C ASP A 96 6.96 -12.45 0.23
N GLN A 97 7.52 -11.66 1.13
CA GLN A 97 6.80 -10.56 1.79
C GLN A 97 6.43 -9.45 0.81
N MET A 98 7.31 -9.11 -0.14
CA MET A 98 7.02 -8.14 -1.17
C MET A 98 5.94 -8.63 -2.14
N LEU A 99 5.97 -9.91 -2.51
CA LEU A 99 4.92 -10.55 -3.31
C LEU A 99 3.57 -10.54 -2.59
N ASN A 100 3.56 -10.90 -1.31
CA ASN A 100 2.35 -10.84 -0.48
C ASN A 100 1.79 -9.43 -0.38
N GLN A 101 2.65 -8.42 -0.25
CA GLN A 101 2.22 -7.03 -0.23
C GLN A 101 1.54 -6.60 -1.54
N ILE A 102 2.04 -7.07 -2.69
CA ILE A 102 1.38 -6.84 -3.99
C ILE A 102 0.00 -7.50 -4.00
N SER A 103 -0.12 -8.74 -3.54
CA SER A 103 -1.42 -9.45 -3.44
C SER A 103 -2.41 -8.71 -2.55
N ILE A 104 -1.97 -8.23 -1.39
CA ILE A 104 -2.80 -7.43 -0.48
C ILE A 104 -3.34 -6.17 -1.18
N LEU A 105 -2.48 -5.45 -1.91
CA LEU A 105 -2.88 -4.25 -2.65
C LEU A 105 -3.95 -4.53 -3.72
N PHE A 106 -3.97 -5.73 -4.30
CA PHE A 106 -5.02 -6.11 -5.25
C PHE A 106 -6.33 -6.51 -4.59
N GLY A 107 -6.33 -6.86 -3.30
CA GLY A 107 -7.51 -7.32 -2.56
C GLY A 107 -8.70 -6.39 -2.67
N GLY A 108 -8.49 -5.07 -2.56
CA GLY A 108 -9.54 -4.07 -2.63
C GLY A 108 -10.26 -4.06 -3.99
N ARG A 109 -9.49 -4.03 -5.09
CA ARG A 109 -10.05 -4.07 -6.45
C ARG A 109 -10.80 -5.38 -6.73
N ILE A 110 -10.27 -6.50 -6.28
CA ILE A 110 -10.88 -7.81 -6.47
C ILE A 110 -12.21 -7.88 -5.72
N ALA A 111 -12.28 -7.36 -4.51
CA ALA A 111 -13.51 -7.28 -3.73
C ALA A 111 -14.57 -6.38 -4.41
N GLU A 112 -14.17 -5.23 -5.00
CA GLU A 112 -15.07 -4.41 -5.80
C GLU A 112 -15.65 -5.20 -6.98
N ASP A 113 -14.80 -5.89 -7.74
CA ASP A 113 -15.21 -6.67 -8.92
C ASP A 113 -16.19 -7.80 -8.56
N LEU A 114 -15.88 -8.57 -7.51
CA LEU A 114 -16.65 -9.76 -7.13
C LEU A 114 -17.96 -9.44 -6.40
N PHE A 115 -17.99 -8.42 -5.54
CA PHE A 115 -19.09 -8.21 -4.60
C PHE A 115 -19.87 -6.91 -4.84
N VAL A 116 -19.27 -5.91 -5.46
CA VAL A 116 -19.96 -4.66 -5.83
C VAL A 116 -20.44 -4.71 -7.28
N GLY A 117 -19.75 -5.48 -8.15
CA GLY A 117 -20.04 -5.60 -9.57
C GLY A 117 -19.71 -4.35 -10.39
N ARG A 118 -19.02 -3.38 -9.78
CA ARG A 118 -18.55 -2.15 -10.42
C ARG A 118 -17.16 -1.81 -9.87
N ILE A 119 -16.25 -1.51 -10.77
CA ILE A 119 -14.89 -1.09 -10.43
C ILE A 119 -14.80 0.43 -10.38
N SER A 120 -14.07 0.95 -9.41
CA SER A 120 -13.91 2.39 -9.20
C SER A 120 -12.48 2.86 -9.45
N THR A 121 -12.28 4.16 -9.46
CA THR A 121 -10.93 4.77 -9.48
C THR A 121 -10.24 4.72 -8.10
N GLY A 122 -10.93 4.26 -7.07
CA GLY A 122 -10.43 4.21 -5.69
C GLY A 122 -9.16 3.38 -5.54
N ALA A 123 -9.04 2.29 -6.32
CA ALA A 123 -7.87 1.42 -6.30
C ALA A 123 -6.64 1.97 -7.05
N SER A 124 -6.65 3.21 -7.54
CA SER A 124 -5.52 3.75 -8.33
C SER A 124 -4.20 3.75 -7.56
N ASN A 125 -4.22 4.15 -6.30
CA ASN A 125 -3.04 4.16 -5.44
C ASN A 125 -2.50 2.76 -5.17
N ASP A 126 -3.39 1.77 -5.04
CA ASP A 126 -2.98 0.37 -4.83
C ASP A 126 -2.26 -0.19 -6.05
N PHE A 127 -2.77 0.12 -7.26
CA PHE A 127 -2.07 -0.25 -8.51
C PHE A 127 -0.73 0.45 -8.67
N GLU A 128 -0.64 1.74 -8.34
CA GLU A 128 0.62 2.49 -8.38
C GLU A 128 1.64 1.86 -7.44
N ARG A 129 1.26 1.58 -6.19
CA ARG A 129 2.13 0.94 -5.20
C ARG A 129 2.53 -0.48 -5.58
N ALA A 130 1.58 -1.30 -6.04
CA ALA A 130 1.86 -2.66 -6.49
C ALA A 130 2.87 -2.66 -7.65
N THR A 131 2.68 -1.76 -8.63
CA THR A 131 3.58 -1.60 -9.77
C THR A 131 4.96 -1.14 -9.33
N GLN A 132 5.02 -0.20 -8.39
CA GLN A 132 6.27 0.29 -7.83
C GLN A 132 7.06 -0.84 -7.15
N ILE A 133 6.40 -1.63 -6.29
CA ILE A 133 7.03 -2.77 -5.60
C ILE A 133 7.55 -3.78 -6.63
N ALA A 134 6.74 -4.19 -7.61
CA ALA A 134 7.16 -5.13 -8.64
C ALA A 134 8.35 -4.59 -9.46
N ARG A 135 8.33 -3.31 -9.81
CA ARG A 135 9.44 -2.65 -10.50
C ARG A 135 10.72 -2.67 -9.68
N GLU A 136 10.67 -2.32 -8.40
CA GLU A 136 11.85 -2.34 -7.54
C GLU A 136 12.40 -3.76 -7.33
N MET A 137 11.54 -4.76 -7.21
CA MET A 137 11.96 -6.17 -7.15
C MET A 137 12.78 -6.58 -8.36
N VAL A 138 12.36 -6.18 -9.57
CA VAL A 138 13.01 -6.54 -10.83
C VAL A 138 14.24 -5.68 -11.09
N THR A 139 14.13 -4.35 -10.90
CA THR A 139 15.16 -3.42 -11.37
C THR A 139 16.21 -3.06 -10.33
N ARG A 140 15.87 -3.16 -9.03
CA ARG A 140 16.74 -2.67 -7.95
C ARG A 140 17.24 -3.77 -7.03
N TYR A 141 16.38 -4.72 -6.69
CA TYR A 141 16.70 -5.72 -5.66
C TYR A 141 17.20 -7.06 -6.21
N GLY A 142 17.20 -7.23 -7.56
CA GLY A 142 17.64 -8.49 -8.18
C GLY A 142 16.79 -9.70 -7.77
N MET A 143 15.50 -9.50 -7.51
CA MET A 143 14.58 -10.53 -7.02
C MET A 143 13.82 -11.26 -8.15
N SER A 144 14.17 -11.01 -9.41
CA SER A 144 13.66 -11.75 -10.56
C SER A 144 14.64 -12.83 -10.98
N ASP A 145 14.19 -14.08 -11.03
CA ASP A 145 15.01 -15.20 -11.47
C ASP A 145 15.35 -15.10 -12.97
N LYS A 146 14.48 -14.48 -13.76
CA LYS A 146 14.66 -14.28 -15.20
C LYS A 146 15.66 -13.16 -15.50
N MET A 147 15.61 -12.07 -14.75
CA MET A 147 16.48 -10.91 -14.97
C MET A 147 17.81 -11.02 -14.22
N GLY A 148 17.90 -11.91 -13.24
CA GLY A 148 19.11 -12.14 -12.45
C GLY A 148 19.44 -11.03 -11.44
N PRO A 149 20.55 -11.17 -10.71
CA PRO A 149 20.97 -10.25 -9.65
C PRO A 149 21.71 -9.03 -10.24
N MET A 150 21.01 -8.21 -11.00
CA MET A 150 21.57 -7.02 -11.64
C MET A 150 20.63 -5.83 -11.43
N VAL A 151 21.18 -4.62 -11.36
CA VAL A 151 20.42 -3.38 -11.28
C VAL A 151 20.12 -2.87 -12.69
N TYR A 152 18.83 -2.67 -12.99
CA TYR A 152 18.33 -2.12 -14.24
C TYR A 152 17.67 -0.76 -13.94
N GLY A 153 18.40 0.30 -13.85
CA GLY A 153 17.83 1.60 -13.53
C GLY A 153 18.68 2.73 -14.06
N GLU A 154 18.08 3.89 -14.19
CA GLU A 154 18.82 5.12 -14.39
C GLU A 154 19.64 5.38 -13.12
N ASN A 155 20.92 5.62 -13.25
CA ASN A 155 21.66 6.26 -12.19
C ASN A 155 21.04 7.65 -12.01
N GLU A 156 20.25 7.85 -10.98
CA GLU A 156 19.93 9.19 -10.46
C GLU A 156 21.27 9.79 -9.99
N SER A 157 22.06 10.28 -10.94
CA SER A 157 23.15 11.15 -10.61
C SER A 157 22.54 12.43 -10.07
N GLU A 158 22.78 12.69 -8.79
CA GLU A 158 22.37 13.90 -8.11
C GLU A 158 22.53 15.12 -8.99
N VAL A 159 21.46 15.88 -9.17
CA VAL A 159 21.47 17.17 -9.87
C VAL A 159 22.25 18.14 -9.02
N PHE A 160 23.57 18.19 -9.23
CA PHE A 160 24.42 19.22 -8.66
C PHE A 160 24.54 20.35 -9.69
N LEU A 161 23.99 21.51 -9.35
CA LEU A 161 24.11 22.78 -10.09
C LEU A 161 23.51 22.85 -11.50
N GLY A 162 22.18 22.76 -11.64
CA GLY A 162 21.45 23.45 -12.74
C GLY A 162 21.80 23.02 -14.18
N ARG A 163 22.53 21.93 -14.39
CA ARG A 163 22.78 21.35 -15.70
C ARG A 163 21.84 20.18 -15.92
N ALA A 164 21.01 20.27 -16.96
CA ALA A 164 20.24 19.13 -17.45
C ALA A 164 21.24 18.01 -17.82
N VAL A 165 21.29 16.97 -16.98
CA VAL A 165 22.06 15.76 -17.31
C VAL A 165 21.23 15.00 -18.32
N THR A 166 21.79 14.76 -19.49
CA THR A 166 21.24 13.88 -20.52
C THR A 166 21.13 12.48 -19.87
N HIS A 167 19.90 11.97 -19.69
CA HIS A 167 19.67 10.62 -19.23
C HIS A 167 20.23 9.65 -20.28
N SER A 168 21.40 9.09 -20.03
CA SER A 168 21.91 7.97 -20.82
C SER A 168 21.22 6.71 -20.27
N GLN A 169 20.26 6.17 -20.99
CA GLN A 169 19.77 4.83 -20.74
C GLN A 169 20.92 3.85 -20.98
N ASN A 170 21.52 3.35 -19.90
CA ASN A 170 22.58 2.34 -19.95
C ASN A 170 22.03 0.93 -20.25
N VAL A 171 20.74 0.81 -20.59
CA VAL A 171 20.03 -0.45 -20.79
C VAL A 171 19.45 -0.47 -22.19
N SER A 172 19.64 -1.57 -22.92
CA SER A 172 19.08 -1.71 -24.27
C SER A 172 17.55 -1.77 -24.25
N GLU A 173 16.90 -1.33 -25.34
CA GLU A 173 15.45 -1.41 -25.50
C GLU A 173 14.93 -2.86 -25.31
N HIS A 174 15.65 -3.85 -25.82
CA HIS A 174 15.33 -5.24 -25.61
C HIS A 174 15.31 -5.64 -24.14
N THR A 175 16.28 -5.19 -23.35
CA THR A 175 16.33 -5.46 -21.91
C THR A 175 15.18 -4.76 -21.18
N MET A 176 14.82 -3.52 -21.58
CA MET A 176 13.66 -2.83 -21.01
C MET A 176 12.36 -3.57 -21.28
N GLN A 177 12.16 -4.13 -22.48
CA GLN A 177 11.01 -4.97 -22.77
C GLN A 177 10.96 -6.22 -21.91
N GLN A 178 12.11 -6.83 -21.60
CA GLN A 178 12.17 -7.97 -20.68
C GLN A 178 11.82 -7.57 -19.24
N VAL A 179 12.29 -6.41 -18.77
CA VAL A 179 11.94 -5.85 -17.47
C VAL A 179 10.43 -5.61 -17.37
N ASP A 180 9.82 -4.97 -18.38
CA ASP A 180 8.38 -4.71 -18.39
C ASP A 180 7.55 -6.02 -18.41
N ALA A 181 7.99 -7.00 -19.19
CA ALA A 181 7.34 -8.31 -19.23
C ALA A 181 7.42 -9.03 -17.87
N GLU A 182 8.54 -8.91 -17.17
CA GLU A 182 8.72 -9.54 -15.86
C GLU A 182 7.92 -8.84 -14.77
N ILE A 183 7.87 -7.51 -14.77
CA ILE A 183 7.01 -6.72 -13.87
C ILE A 183 5.55 -7.17 -14.06
N ARG A 184 5.09 -7.24 -15.32
CA ARG A 184 3.73 -7.66 -15.63
C ARG A 184 3.45 -9.08 -15.15
N ARG A 185 4.36 -10.02 -15.36
CA ARG A 185 4.23 -11.40 -14.87
C ARG A 185 4.00 -11.43 -13.36
N ILE A 186 4.83 -10.68 -12.60
CA ILE A 186 4.71 -10.62 -11.13
C ILE A 186 3.32 -10.08 -10.74
N LEU A 187 2.87 -8.99 -11.35
CA LEU A 187 1.57 -8.39 -11.06
C LEU A 187 0.41 -9.35 -11.38
N ASP A 188 0.43 -9.99 -12.56
CA ASP A 188 -0.61 -10.91 -12.99
C ASP A 188 -0.67 -12.16 -12.08
N GLU A 189 0.47 -12.70 -11.67
CA GLU A 189 0.55 -13.82 -10.73
C GLU A 189 -0.01 -13.44 -9.34
N GLN A 190 0.38 -12.29 -8.81
CA GLN A 190 -0.10 -11.86 -7.49
C GLN A 190 -1.58 -11.45 -7.52
N TYR A 191 -2.07 -10.93 -8.64
CA TYR A 191 -3.50 -10.71 -8.84
C TYR A 191 -4.28 -12.03 -8.82
N ALA A 192 -3.75 -13.07 -9.48
CA ALA A 192 -4.36 -14.39 -9.47
C ALA A 192 -4.36 -15.02 -8.07
N VAL A 193 -3.27 -14.89 -7.31
CA VAL A 193 -3.18 -15.35 -5.90
C VAL A 193 -4.26 -14.68 -5.06
N ALA A 194 -4.34 -13.36 -5.09
CA ALA A 194 -5.34 -12.61 -4.32
C ALA A 194 -6.79 -12.94 -4.73
N ARG A 195 -7.02 -13.30 -6.00
CA ARG A 195 -8.36 -13.67 -6.50
C ARG A 195 -8.81 -15.07 -6.06
N GLN A 196 -7.88 -15.96 -5.73
CA GLN A 196 -8.19 -17.31 -5.23
C GLN A 196 -8.56 -17.33 -3.74
N ILE A 197 -8.15 -16.32 -2.99
CA ILE A 197 -8.51 -16.10 -1.58
C ILE A 197 -9.94 -15.57 -1.50
#